data_6a271db22d9c1eacda8fa5f6b47ad522
#
_entry.id   6a271db22d9c1eacda8fa5f6b47ad522
#
_cell.length_a   1.000
_cell.length_b   1.000
_cell.length_c   1.000
_cell.angle_alpha   90.00
_cell.angle_beta   90.00
_cell.angle_gamma   90.00
#
_symmetry.space_group_name_H-M   'P 1'
#
loop_
_entity.id
_entity.type
_entity.pdbx_description
1 polymer ?
#
loop_
_entity_poly.entity_id
_entity_poly.type
_entity_poly.pdbx_seq_one_letter_code
_entity_poly.pdbx_strand_id
1 'polypeptide(L)' 'MRKRERQATIQRLIQSEPIERQEDLVARLTEMKIPVTQATISRDIKEMQLVKIPA' A
#
# COMPACT_ATOMS: atom_id res chain seq x y z
N MET A 1 11.87 -5.31 -2.90
CA MET A 1 11.39 -4.64 -1.69
C MET A 1 10.66 -5.63 -0.80
N ARG A 2 10.94 -5.59 0.48
CA ARG A 2 10.30 -6.52 1.42
C ARG A 2 8.87 -6.10 1.70
N LYS A 3 8.05 -7.07 2.08
CA LYS A 3 6.65 -6.84 2.39
C LYS A 3 6.45 -5.73 3.43
N ARG A 4 7.27 -5.73 4.49
CA ARG A 4 7.18 -4.70 5.53
C ARG A 4 7.43 -3.30 4.98
N GLU A 5 8.45 -3.17 4.14
CA GLU A 5 8.77 -1.89 3.54
C GLU A 5 7.66 -1.43 2.61
N ARG A 6 7.11 -2.36 1.85
CA ARG A 6 6.01 -2.05 0.95
C ARG A 6 4.78 -1.59 1.72
N GLN A 7 4.42 -2.29 2.77
CA GLN A 7 3.26 -1.93 3.58
C GLN A 7 3.46 -0.60 4.29
N ALA A 8 4.67 -0.33 4.76
CA ALA A 8 4.97 0.97 5.36
C ALA A 8 4.82 2.09 4.34
N THR A 9 5.28 1.87 3.11
CA THR A 9 5.14 2.85 2.04
C THR A 9 3.67 3.08 1.70
N ILE A 10 2.89 2.01 1.62
CA ILE A 10 1.45 2.11 1.36
C ILE A 10 0.77 2.96 2.44
N GLN A 11 1.10 2.70 3.69
CA GLN A 11 0.51 3.44 4.79
C GLN A 11 0.86 4.92 4.73
N ARG A 12 2.10 5.24 4.40
CA ARG A 12 2.51 6.63 4.25
C ARG A 12 1.76 7.33 3.12
N LEU A 13 1.58 6.64 2.00
CA LEU A 13 0.84 7.19 0.87
C LEU A 13 -0.61 7.47 1.24
N ILE A 14 -1.24 6.55 1.94
CA ILE A 14 -2.63 6.73 2.36
C ILE A 14 -2.77 7.92 3.30
N GLN A 15 -1.77 8.16 4.14
CA GLN A 15 -1.80 9.26 5.08
C GLN A 15 -1.49 10.61 4.45
N SER A 16 -0.63 10.62 3.45
CA SER A 16 -0.19 11.87 2.84
C SER A 16 -0.99 12.28 1.62
N GLU A 17 -1.72 11.38 0.99
CA GLU A 17 -2.49 11.66 -0.21
C GLU A 17 -3.90 11.08 -0.07
N PRO A 18 -4.91 11.74 -0.66
CA PRO A 18 -6.28 11.22 -0.64
C PRO A 18 -6.44 10.07 -1.62
N ILE A 19 -5.93 8.91 -1.26
CA ILE A 19 -6.03 7.72 -2.09
C ILE A 19 -7.30 6.98 -1.71
N GLU A 20 -8.24 6.93 -2.63
CA GLU A 20 -9.52 6.29 -2.40
C GLU A 20 -9.61 4.89 -3.00
N ARG A 21 -8.80 4.61 -4.00
CA ARG A 21 -8.87 3.35 -4.73
C ARG A 21 -7.54 2.60 -4.68
N GLN A 22 -7.64 1.27 -4.71
CA GLN A 22 -6.46 0.43 -4.78
C GLN A 22 -5.65 0.69 -6.04
N GLU A 23 -6.34 1.01 -7.13
CA GLU A 23 -5.68 1.32 -8.40
C GLU A 23 -4.76 2.52 -8.26
N ASP A 24 -5.16 3.51 -7.47
CA ASP A 24 -4.33 4.67 -7.24
C ASP A 24 -3.04 4.30 -6.51
N LEU A 25 -3.15 3.39 -5.55
CA LEU A 25 -1.96 2.89 -4.86
C LEU A 25 -1.03 2.16 -5.81
N VAL A 26 -1.58 1.31 -6.66
CA VAL A 26 -0.77 0.60 -7.65
C VAL A 26 -0.04 1.59 -8.56
N ALA A 27 -0.76 2.61 -9.04
CA ALA A 27 -0.17 3.60 -9.90
C ALA A 27 0.96 4.37 -9.20
N ARG A 28 0.73 4.79 -7.96
CA ARG A 28 1.74 5.55 -7.22
C ARG A 28 2.99 4.71 -6.94
N LEU A 29 2.79 3.47 -6.53
CA LEU A 29 3.91 2.58 -6.27
C LEU A 29 4.69 2.28 -7.53
N THR A 30 3.99 2.11 -8.65
CA THR A 30 4.64 1.90 -9.95
C THR A 30 5.49 3.12 -10.33
N GLU A 31 4.99 4.32 -10.09
CA GLU A 31 5.76 5.54 -10.32
C GLU A 31 7.01 5.61 -9.45
N MET A 32 6.94 5.05 -8.26
CA MET A 32 8.08 4.97 -7.35
C MET A 32 9.03 3.83 -7.69
N LYS A 33 8.80 3.16 -8.81
CA LYS A 33 9.60 2.02 -9.29
C LYS A 33 9.48 0.81 -8.36
N ILE A 34 8.34 0.68 -7.71
CA ILE A 34 8.02 -0.47 -6.88
C ILE A 34 7.03 -1.32 -7.67
N PRO A 35 7.48 -2.45 -8.25
CA PRO A 35 6.60 -3.30 -9.06
C PRO A 35 5.59 -4.03 -8.18
N VAL A 36 4.33 -3.66 -8.30
CA VAL A 36 3.25 -4.30 -7.56
C VAL A 36 2.09 -4.57 -8.51
N THR A 37 1.30 -5.58 -8.17
CA THR A 37 0.05 -5.87 -8.88
C THR A 37 -1.12 -5.48 -8.00
N GLN A 38 -2.29 -5.35 -8.61
CA GLN A 38 -3.50 -5.04 -7.85
C GLN A 38 -3.80 -6.12 -6.81
N ALA A 39 -3.57 -7.38 -7.17
CA ALA A 39 -3.77 -8.48 -6.23
C ALA A 39 -2.86 -8.36 -5.01
N THR A 40 -1.62 -7.98 -5.22
CA THR A 40 -0.66 -7.79 -4.14
C THR A 40 -1.10 -6.66 -3.22
N ILE A 41 -1.52 -5.55 -3.79
CA ILE A 41 -1.97 -4.40 -3.01
C ILE A 41 -3.24 -4.74 -2.23
N SER A 42 -4.16 -5.42 -2.86
CA SER A 42 -5.40 -5.84 -2.21
C SER A 42 -5.11 -6.72 -1.00
N ARG A 43 -4.19 -7.65 -1.16
CA ARG A 43 -3.79 -8.54 -0.06
C ARG A 43 -3.09 -7.76 1.06
N ASP A 44 -2.20 -6.84 0.70
CA ASP A 44 -1.49 -6.05 1.69
C ASP A 44 -2.45 -5.18 2.49
N ILE A 45 -3.40 -4.55 1.84
CA ILE A 45 -4.39 -3.72 2.52
C ILE A 45 -5.21 -4.56 3.48
N LYS A 46 -5.60 -5.75 3.06
CA LYS A 46 -6.36 -6.65 3.91
C LYS A 46 -5.57 -7.07 5.13
N GLU A 47 -4.29 -7.38 4.96
CA GLU A 47 -3.42 -7.72 6.09
C GLU A 47 -3.24 -6.55 7.03
N MET A 48 -3.08 -5.35 6.50
CA MET A 48 -2.90 -4.16 7.31
C MET A 48 -4.15 -3.83 8.13
N GLN A 49 -5.33 -4.16 7.61
CA GLN A 49 -6.57 -3.95 8.34
C GLN A 49 -6.76 -4.98 9.45
N LEU A 50 -6.30 -6.20 9.20
CA LEU A 50 -6.40 -7.27 10.20
C LEU A 50 -5.42 -7.07 11.35
N VAL A 51 -4.25 -6.54 11.04
CA VAL A 51 -3.26 -6.19 12.05
C VAL A 51 -3.50 -4.73 12.43
N LYS A 52 -4.33 -4.51 13.40
CA LYS A 52 -4.52 -3.16 13.92
C LYS A 52 -3.25 -2.74 14.62
N ILE A 53 -2.50 -1.90 13.95
CA ILE A 53 -1.36 -1.26 14.58
C ILE A 53 -1.93 -0.11 15.39
N PRO A 54 -1.86 -0.16 16.72
CA PRO A 54 -2.31 0.95 17.52
C PRO A 54 -1.43 2.16 17.20
N ALA A 55 -2.08 3.17 16.73
CA ALA A 55 -1.38 4.41 16.39
C ALA A 55 -0.77 5.01 17.65
#